data_23bccc235ce29e326e10e09cbb67cf87
#
_entry.id   23bccc235ce29e326e10e09cbb67cf87
#
_cell.length_a   1.000
_cell.length_b   1.000
_cell.length_c   1.000
_cell.angle_alpha   90.00
_cell.angle_beta   90.00
_cell.angle_gamma   90.00
#
_symmetry.space_group_name_H-M   'P 1'
#
loop_
_entity.id
_entity.type
_entity.pdbx_description
1 polymer ?
#
loop_
_entity_poly.entity_id
_entity_poly.type
_entity_poly.pdbx_seq_one_letter_code
_entity_poly.pdbx_strand_id
1 'polypeptide(L)'
;LEMLKRLPDEYVQMCVTSPPYYGLRDYGAEGQIGCEQTPLEYIDRLTEIFREVRRVLKSNGTLWLNIADSYAGSGKGVWSKSLAERPKSKQTYHSLNTDENAALPKKWDGIKEKDMIGIPWQLAFAHRADGWYLRSDIIWQKPNCLPEAVKDRPTKSYEHIFLLSKSPHYYYDTAAISEPVAPVTVERNKRAVSDRTKYAKGVGGAKPQALFLPRSHSDMPTKRNKRDVWSVSTNSHRGYGHFAMY
;
A
#
# COMPACT_ATOMS: atom_id res chain seq x y z
N LEU A 1 8.62 17.97 6.82
CA LEU A 1 9.35 17.56 8.02
C LEU A 1 9.25 18.61 9.13
N GLU A 2 9.51 19.90 8.83
CA GLU A 2 9.50 20.98 9.82
C GLU A 2 8.15 21.13 10.56
N MET A 3 7.04 20.90 9.88
CA MET A 3 5.71 20.97 10.51
C MET A 3 5.50 19.81 11.51
N LEU A 4 6.00 18.62 11.19
CA LEU A 4 5.92 17.46 12.10
C LEU A 4 6.72 17.70 13.38
N LYS A 5 7.91 18.34 13.29
CA LYS A 5 8.75 18.67 14.45
C LYS A 5 8.07 19.61 15.44
N ARG A 6 7.06 20.39 15.02
CA ARG A 6 6.27 21.27 15.89
C ARG A 6 5.20 20.56 16.70
N LEU A 7 4.83 19.34 16.29
CA LEU A 7 3.84 18.55 17.01
C LEU A 7 4.48 17.90 18.25
N PRO A 8 3.78 17.83 19.37
CA PRO A 8 4.27 17.11 20.54
C PRO A 8 4.36 15.60 20.29
N ASP A 9 5.16 14.93 21.10
CA ASP A 9 5.23 13.48 21.12
C ASP A 9 3.86 12.87 21.48
N GLU A 10 3.55 11.71 20.92
CA GLU A 10 2.37 10.91 21.27
C GLU A 10 1.03 11.66 21.16
N TYR A 11 0.94 12.61 20.23
CA TYR A 11 -0.24 13.46 20.04
C TYR A 11 -1.28 12.83 19.12
N VAL A 12 -0.86 12.14 18.06
CA VAL A 12 -1.72 11.66 16.98
C VAL A 12 -2.03 10.17 17.14
N GLN A 13 -3.29 9.77 16.92
CA GLN A 13 -3.69 8.36 17.02
C GLN A 13 -3.36 7.57 15.75
N MET A 14 -3.50 8.19 14.58
CA MET A 14 -3.35 7.51 13.30
C MET A 14 -2.81 8.48 12.24
N CYS A 15 -1.96 7.96 11.35
CA CYS A 15 -1.55 8.63 10.13
C CYS A 15 -1.98 7.77 8.94
N VAL A 16 -2.68 8.37 7.98
CA VAL A 16 -3.02 7.74 6.69
C VAL A 16 -2.44 8.63 5.61
N THR A 17 -1.56 8.09 4.77
CA THR A 17 -0.87 8.91 3.78
C THR A 17 -0.43 8.11 2.57
N SER A 18 -0.28 8.79 1.43
CA SER A 18 0.50 8.35 0.28
C SER A 18 1.56 9.43 -0.01
N PRO A 19 2.84 9.16 0.22
CA PRO A 19 3.91 10.09 -0.12
C PRO A 19 4.02 10.27 -1.63
N PRO A 20 4.69 11.31 -2.12
CA PRO A 20 5.03 11.41 -3.54
C PRO A 20 5.77 10.15 -3.99
N TYR A 21 5.31 9.51 -5.07
CA TYR A 21 5.90 8.26 -5.55
C TYR A 21 7.20 8.52 -6.31
N TYR A 22 8.16 7.63 -6.15
CA TYR A 22 9.46 7.71 -6.79
C TYR A 22 9.35 7.75 -8.32
N GLY A 23 9.95 8.78 -8.93
CA GLY A 23 9.99 8.92 -10.37
C GLY A 23 8.65 9.20 -11.05
N LEU A 24 7.58 9.50 -10.31
CA LEU A 24 6.25 9.64 -10.91
C LEU A 24 5.93 11.09 -11.32
N ARG A 25 6.30 12.08 -10.50
CA ARG A 25 5.92 13.48 -10.74
C ARG A 25 6.97 14.45 -10.24
N ASP A 26 7.18 15.48 -11.06
CA ASP A 26 7.86 16.69 -10.66
C ASP A 26 6.80 17.79 -10.39
N TYR A 27 6.81 18.30 -9.16
CA TYR A 27 5.95 19.42 -8.74
C TYR A 27 6.66 20.78 -8.88
N GLY A 28 7.90 20.78 -9.35
CA GLY A 28 8.72 21.98 -9.53
C GLY A 28 9.14 22.65 -8.20
N ALA A 29 9.09 21.94 -7.11
CA ALA A 29 9.51 22.44 -5.79
C ALA A 29 10.91 21.96 -5.45
N GLU A 30 11.80 22.88 -5.08
CA GLU A 30 13.13 22.53 -4.64
C GLU A 30 13.07 21.58 -3.42
N GLY A 31 13.85 20.52 -3.48
CA GLY A 31 13.92 19.53 -2.41
C GLY A 31 12.66 18.67 -2.27
N GLN A 32 11.79 18.57 -3.29
CA GLN A 32 10.65 17.68 -3.26
C GLN A 32 11.07 16.21 -3.12
N ILE A 33 10.16 15.41 -2.56
CA ILE A 33 10.30 13.96 -2.43
C ILE A 33 9.84 13.30 -3.73
N GLY A 34 10.50 12.19 -4.12
CA GLY A 34 10.21 11.41 -5.31
C GLY A 34 11.09 11.76 -6.51
N CYS A 35 12.00 12.73 -6.36
CA CYS A 35 12.97 13.15 -7.39
C CYS A 35 14.41 12.82 -7.03
N GLU A 36 14.64 11.99 -6.05
CA GLU A 36 15.96 11.55 -5.60
C GLU A 36 16.71 10.84 -6.75
N GLN A 37 18.04 10.86 -6.71
CA GLN A 37 18.91 10.28 -7.75
C GLN A 37 18.75 8.74 -7.81
N THR A 38 18.57 8.12 -6.65
CA THR A 38 18.47 6.67 -6.52
C THR A 38 17.22 6.26 -5.71
N PRO A 39 16.69 5.04 -5.94
CA PRO A 39 15.62 4.49 -5.09
C PRO A 39 16.01 4.43 -3.61
N LEU A 40 17.28 4.17 -3.31
CA LEU A 40 17.77 4.06 -1.94
C LEU A 40 17.71 5.42 -1.22
N GLU A 41 18.17 6.49 -1.85
CA GLU A 41 18.07 7.85 -1.30
C GLU A 41 16.60 8.24 -1.01
N TYR A 42 15.67 7.86 -1.90
CA TYR A 42 14.24 8.07 -1.68
C TYR A 42 13.72 7.31 -0.45
N ILE A 43 14.11 6.03 -0.30
CA ILE A 43 13.74 5.20 0.85
C ILE A 43 14.29 5.78 2.15
N ASP A 44 15.55 6.19 2.16
CA ASP A 44 16.22 6.78 3.34
C ASP A 44 15.52 8.07 3.75
N ARG A 45 15.21 8.92 2.79
CA ARG A 45 14.51 10.18 3.05
C ARG A 45 13.11 9.98 3.60
N LEU A 46 12.33 9.06 3.04
CA LEU A 46 11.03 8.71 3.59
C LEU A 46 11.15 8.11 4.99
N THR A 47 12.15 7.27 5.22
CA THR A 47 12.39 6.67 6.55
C THR A 47 12.66 7.76 7.60
N GLU A 48 13.45 8.78 7.26
CA GLU A 48 13.68 9.94 8.14
C GLU A 48 12.36 10.67 8.49
N ILE A 49 11.51 10.92 7.49
CA ILE A 49 10.22 11.58 7.70
C ILE A 49 9.31 10.73 8.58
N PHE A 50 9.27 9.43 8.33
CA PHE A 50 8.40 8.54 9.09
C PHE A 50 8.90 8.25 10.51
N ARG A 51 10.17 8.53 10.84
CA ARG A 51 10.64 8.61 12.25
C ARG A 51 9.90 9.70 13.00
N GLU A 52 9.73 10.88 12.40
CA GLU A 52 8.97 11.96 13.01
C GLU A 52 7.46 11.61 13.10
N VAL A 53 6.92 10.95 12.09
CA VAL A 53 5.53 10.42 12.19
C VAL A 53 5.43 9.44 13.37
N ARG A 54 6.41 8.55 13.53
CA ARG A 54 6.45 7.60 14.65
C ARG A 54 6.54 8.30 16.01
N ARG A 55 7.32 9.38 16.11
CA ARG A 55 7.43 10.19 17.34
C ARG A 55 6.09 10.78 17.74
N VAL A 56 5.38 11.41 16.80
CA VAL A 56 4.10 12.08 17.08
C VAL A 56 2.91 11.11 17.23
N LEU A 57 3.02 9.86 16.79
CA LEU A 57 2.00 8.84 17.02
C LEU A 57 2.00 8.41 18.50
N LYS A 58 0.80 8.20 19.05
CA LYS A 58 0.63 7.59 20.38
C LYS A 58 1.26 6.19 20.44
N SER A 59 1.53 5.69 21.64
CA SER A 59 2.14 4.37 21.86
C SER A 59 1.38 3.22 21.17
N ASN A 60 0.04 3.34 21.07
CA ASN A 60 -0.83 2.40 20.36
C ASN A 60 -1.26 2.91 18.97
N GLY A 61 -0.57 3.91 18.43
CA GLY A 61 -0.88 4.54 17.15
C GLY A 61 -0.50 3.69 15.94
N THR A 62 -1.14 3.99 14.80
CA THR A 62 -0.93 3.26 13.53
C THR A 62 -0.62 4.19 12.38
N LEU A 63 0.19 3.69 11.45
CA LEU A 63 0.46 4.30 10.15
C LEU A 63 -0.13 3.40 9.05
N TRP A 64 -0.91 4.00 8.16
CA TRP A 64 -1.45 3.37 6.95
C TRP A 64 -0.80 4.04 5.75
N LEU A 65 0.16 3.35 5.17
CA LEU A 65 1.03 3.88 4.12
C LEU A 65 0.66 3.29 2.77
N ASN A 66 0.02 4.10 1.92
CA ASN A 66 -0.24 3.73 0.54
C ASN A 66 0.97 4.06 -0.32
N ILE A 67 1.44 3.08 -1.10
CA ILE A 67 2.59 3.23 -1.99
C ILE A 67 2.46 2.31 -3.20
N ALA A 68 2.80 2.83 -4.38
CA ALA A 68 2.90 2.05 -5.60
C ALA A 68 4.36 1.85 -6.01
N ASP A 69 4.57 0.80 -6.79
CA ASP A 69 5.88 0.50 -7.38
C ASP A 69 6.01 1.06 -8.79
N SER A 70 7.23 1.19 -9.26
CA SER A 70 7.56 1.58 -10.62
C SER A 70 8.61 0.65 -11.22
N TYR A 71 8.94 0.87 -12.48
CA TYR A 71 9.89 0.05 -13.22
C TYR A 71 11.10 0.87 -13.61
N ALA A 72 12.28 0.26 -13.59
CA ALA A 72 13.50 0.87 -14.08
C ALA A 72 13.38 1.11 -15.60
N GLY A 73 13.41 2.37 -16.00
CA GLY A 73 13.29 2.75 -17.40
C GLY A 73 14.60 2.52 -18.17
N SER A 74 14.48 2.29 -19.48
CA SER A 74 15.64 2.15 -20.37
C SER A 74 16.37 3.47 -20.68
N GLY A 75 15.81 4.58 -20.27
CA GLY A 75 16.23 5.90 -20.76
C GLY A 75 15.98 6.12 -22.25
N LYS A 76 15.46 5.09 -22.95
CA LYS A 76 15.16 5.09 -24.39
C LYS A 76 13.66 5.26 -24.68
N GLY A 77 12.84 5.57 -23.67
CA GLY A 77 11.43 5.90 -23.88
C GLY A 77 11.31 7.03 -24.89
N VAL A 78 10.28 6.96 -25.76
CA VAL A 78 10.00 7.93 -26.85
C VAL A 78 9.59 9.31 -26.28
N TRP A 79 10.34 9.81 -25.35
CA TRP A 79 10.33 11.21 -24.92
C TRP A 79 11.35 11.97 -25.76
N SER A 80 11.31 11.71 -27.09
CA SER A 80 12.09 12.46 -28.06
C SER A 80 11.49 13.87 -28.20
N LYS A 81 12.33 14.79 -28.64
CA LYS A 81 12.04 16.23 -28.90
C LYS A 81 10.70 16.56 -29.60
N SER A 82 10.04 15.58 -30.23
CA SER A 82 8.74 15.75 -30.89
C SER A 82 7.54 15.91 -29.96
N LEU A 83 7.68 15.68 -28.65
CA LEU A 83 6.61 15.89 -27.66
C LEU A 83 6.54 17.34 -27.14
N ALA A 84 7.62 18.10 -27.29
CA ALA A 84 7.63 19.53 -26.97
C ALA A 84 6.68 20.35 -27.88
N GLU A 85 6.29 19.79 -29.03
CA GLU A 85 5.42 20.42 -30.02
C GLU A 85 3.93 20.00 -29.91
N ARG A 86 3.57 19.08 -29.01
CA ARG A 86 2.18 18.70 -28.83
C ARG A 86 1.43 19.73 -27.99
N PRO A 87 0.19 20.12 -28.38
CA PRO A 87 -0.61 21.05 -27.60
C PRO A 87 -0.82 20.46 -26.21
N LYS A 88 -0.48 21.23 -25.17
CA LYS A 88 -0.60 20.88 -23.76
C LYS A 88 -2.06 20.56 -23.44
N SER A 89 -2.47 19.30 -23.58
CA SER A 89 -3.68 18.85 -22.90
C SER A 89 -3.42 18.97 -21.40
N LYS A 90 -4.41 19.47 -20.64
CA LYS A 90 -4.30 19.72 -19.19
C LYS A 90 -4.00 18.48 -18.32
N GLN A 91 -3.65 17.35 -18.92
CA GLN A 91 -3.35 16.08 -18.29
C GLN A 91 -2.01 15.49 -18.75
N THR A 92 -1.05 16.35 -19.10
CA THR A 92 0.29 15.86 -19.40
C THR A 92 0.92 15.39 -18.08
N TYR A 93 1.09 14.10 -17.93
CA TYR A 93 1.99 13.52 -16.93
C TYR A 93 3.37 14.10 -17.21
N HIS A 94 3.80 15.06 -16.39
CA HIS A 94 5.17 15.51 -16.44
C HIS A 94 6.04 14.36 -15.97
N SER A 95 6.75 13.73 -16.92
CA SER A 95 7.93 12.98 -16.59
C SER A 95 8.90 13.92 -15.85
N LEU A 96 9.65 13.39 -14.91
CA LEU A 96 10.66 14.12 -14.13
C LEU A 96 11.71 14.85 -14.99
N ASN A 97 11.66 14.74 -16.29
CA ASN A 97 12.64 15.30 -17.23
C ASN A 97 11.95 16.27 -18.20
N THR A 98 11.63 17.48 -17.73
CA THR A 98 11.32 18.61 -18.60
C THR A 98 12.54 19.40 -19.00
N ASP A 99 13.67 19.24 -18.33
CA ASP A 99 14.97 19.76 -18.75
C ASP A 99 15.68 18.77 -19.67
N GLU A 100 16.15 19.24 -20.80
CA GLU A 100 16.91 18.47 -21.80
C GLU A 100 18.17 17.79 -21.21
N ASN A 101 18.56 18.13 -19.98
CA ASN A 101 19.71 17.63 -19.25
C ASN A 101 19.40 16.82 -17.97
N ALA A 102 18.13 16.73 -17.57
CA ALA A 102 17.75 15.89 -16.43
C ALA A 102 17.69 14.43 -16.88
N ALA A 103 18.86 13.82 -16.96
CA ALA A 103 18.94 12.38 -17.16
C ALA A 103 18.29 11.67 -15.97
N LEU A 104 17.35 10.74 -16.25
CA LEU A 104 16.99 9.72 -15.27
C LEU A 104 18.27 9.12 -14.68
N PRO A 105 18.30 8.76 -13.40
CA PRO A 105 19.50 8.20 -12.78
C PRO A 105 19.99 7.05 -13.65
N LYS A 106 21.18 7.23 -14.25
CA LYS A 106 21.76 6.26 -15.19
C LYS A 106 22.24 4.97 -14.51
N LYS A 107 22.21 4.92 -13.17
CA LYS A 107 22.65 3.78 -12.37
C LYS A 107 21.57 3.43 -11.38
N TRP A 108 20.87 2.36 -11.66
CA TRP A 108 19.87 1.76 -10.81
C TRP A 108 20.49 0.78 -9.78
N ASP A 109 21.77 0.95 -9.42
CA ASP A 109 22.51 0.17 -8.42
C ASP A 109 22.13 -1.32 -8.38
N GLY A 110 22.38 -2.03 -9.51
CA GLY A 110 22.07 -3.44 -9.66
C GLY A 110 20.65 -3.77 -10.17
N ILE A 111 19.78 -2.78 -10.33
CA ILE A 111 18.47 -2.96 -10.96
C ILE A 111 18.64 -2.83 -12.47
N LYS A 112 18.20 -3.83 -13.21
CA LYS A 112 18.31 -3.86 -14.66
C LYS A 112 17.15 -3.10 -15.32
N GLU A 113 17.38 -2.70 -16.57
CA GLU A 113 16.30 -2.16 -17.41
C GLU A 113 15.07 -3.07 -17.40
N LYS A 114 13.88 -2.50 -17.20
CA LYS A 114 12.57 -3.16 -17.08
C LYS A 114 12.34 -3.93 -15.78
N ASP A 115 13.31 -4.06 -14.90
CA ASP A 115 13.04 -4.62 -13.59
C ASP A 115 12.04 -3.75 -12.83
N MET A 116 11.17 -4.37 -12.07
CA MET A 116 10.38 -3.69 -11.06
C MET A 116 11.31 -3.26 -9.92
N ILE A 117 11.23 -1.99 -9.51
CA ILE A 117 12.19 -1.42 -8.54
C ILE A 117 11.99 -2.02 -7.15
N GLY A 118 10.77 -2.36 -6.78
CA GLY A 118 10.46 -2.92 -5.48
C GLY A 118 10.32 -1.88 -4.36
N ILE A 119 10.01 -0.62 -4.70
CA ILE A 119 9.86 0.49 -3.74
C ILE A 119 8.99 0.13 -2.55
N PRO A 120 7.77 -0.42 -2.71
CA PRO A 120 6.91 -0.71 -1.57
C PRO A 120 7.56 -1.62 -0.54
N TRP A 121 8.19 -2.69 -1.01
CA TRP A 121 8.84 -3.69 -0.14
C TRP A 121 10.11 -3.16 0.51
N GLN A 122 10.93 -2.44 -0.24
CA GLN A 122 12.13 -1.79 0.30
C GLN A 122 11.76 -0.82 1.41
N LEU A 123 10.74 0.03 1.19
CA LEU A 123 10.25 0.97 2.18
C LEU A 123 9.66 0.26 3.43
N ALA A 124 8.84 -0.77 3.22
CA ALA A 124 8.28 -1.55 4.33
C ALA A 124 9.36 -2.21 5.19
N PHE A 125 10.41 -2.74 4.56
CA PHE A 125 11.53 -3.36 5.28
C PHE A 125 12.43 -2.33 5.96
N ALA A 126 12.67 -1.17 5.32
CA ALA A 126 13.39 -0.07 5.95
C ALA A 126 12.67 0.43 7.21
N HIS A 127 11.35 0.62 7.13
CA HIS A 127 10.56 0.99 8.31
C HIS A 127 10.60 -0.06 9.41
N ARG A 128 10.51 -1.34 9.03
CA ARG A 128 10.66 -2.44 10.00
C ARG A 128 12.03 -2.43 10.69
N ALA A 129 13.09 -2.19 9.93
CA ALA A 129 14.45 -2.04 10.47
C ALA A 129 14.59 -0.81 11.36
N ASP A 130 13.83 0.25 11.06
CA ASP A 130 13.76 1.51 11.83
C ASP A 130 12.84 1.43 13.06
N GLY A 131 12.38 0.23 13.44
CA GLY A 131 11.65 -0.04 14.68
C GLY A 131 10.12 0.00 14.58
N TRP A 132 9.55 0.07 13.37
CA TRP A 132 8.13 -0.13 13.17
C TRP A 132 7.76 -1.62 13.21
N TYR A 133 6.54 -1.91 13.63
CA TYR A 133 5.93 -3.22 13.44
C TYR A 133 5.18 -3.24 12.12
N LEU A 134 5.67 -3.96 11.13
CA LEU A 134 4.95 -4.21 9.87
C LEU A 134 3.87 -5.27 10.12
N ARG A 135 2.60 -4.85 10.16
CA ARG A 135 1.47 -5.66 10.60
C ARG A 135 0.72 -6.33 9.47
N SER A 136 0.56 -5.63 8.35
CA SER A 136 -0.15 -6.17 7.19
C SER A 136 0.31 -5.47 5.91
N ASP A 137 0.28 -6.21 4.82
CA ASP A 137 0.25 -5.72 3.46
C ASP A 137 -1.18 -5.87 2.94
N ILE A 138 -1.82 -4.76 2.65
CA ILE A 138 -3.18 -4.71 2.12
C ILE A 138 -3.09 -4.33 0.66
N ILE A 139 -3.72 -5.12 -0.20
CA ILE A 139 -3.78 -4.87 -1.63
C ILE A 139 -4.98 -3.98 -1.93
N TRP A 140 -4.73 -2.75 -2.33
CA TRP A 140 -5.76 -1.90 -2.93
C TRP A 140 -5.91 -2.24 -4.41
N GLN A 141 -6.86 -3.10 -4.73
CA GLN A 141 -7.21 -3.43 -6.10
C GLN A 141 -8.08 -2.32 -6.70
N LYS A 142 -7.69 -1.83 -7.88
CA LYS A 142 -8.38 -0.78 -8.65
C LYS A 142 -9.14 -1.41 -9.82
N PRO A 143 -10.46 -1.63 -9.72
CA PRO A 143 -11.24 -2.23 -10.82
C PRO A 143 -11.21 -1.42 -12.11
N ASN A 144 -11.02 -0.10 -11.99
CA ASN A 144 -10.96 0.87 -13.07
C ASN A 144 -9.55 1.42 -13.29
N CYS A 145 -8.51 0.57 -13.22
CA CYS A 145 -7.14 0.99 -13.49
C CYS A 145 -6.99 1.54 -14.92
N LEU A 146 -6.06 2.48 -15.08
CA LEU A 146 -5.73 3.00 -16.40
C LEU A 146 -5.04 1.91 -17.24
N PRO A 147 -5.37 1.80 -18.54
CA PRO A 147 -4.68 0.87 -19.42
C PRO A 147 -3.22 1.28 -19.62
N GLU A 148 -2.34 0.30 -19.63
CA GLU A 148 -0.91 0.47 -19.92
C GLU A 148 -0.60 -0.05 -21.33
N ALA A 149 0.23 0.70 -22.09
CA ALA A 149 0.65 0.31 -23.43
C ALA A 149 1.78 -0.76 -23.43
N VAL A 150 1.88 -1.57 -22.38
CA VAL A 150 2.88 -2.63 -22.26
C VAL A 150 2.33 -3.96 -22.76
N LYS A 151 3.21 -4.78 -23.36
CA LYS A 151 2.83 -6.06 -23.97
C LYS A 151 3.58 -7.27 -23.39
N ASP A 152 4.55 -7.01 -22.53
CA ASP A 152 5.46 -8.01 -21.95
C ASP A 152 5.22 -8.27 -20.46
N ARG A 153 4.19 -7.68 -19.90
CA ARG A 153 3.71 -7.92 -18.52
C ARG A 153 2.24 -7.55 -18.38
N PRO A 154 1.55 -8.04 -17.36
CA PRO A 154 0.19 -7.62 -17.05
C PRO A 154 0.14 -6.11 -16.71
N THR A 155 -1.02 -5.50 -17.00
CA THR A 155 -1.34 -4.14 -16.53
C THR A 155 -1.42 -4.11 -15.01
N LYS A 156 -0.79 -3.12 -14.39
CA LYS A 156 -0.79 -2.93 -12.94
C LYS A 156 -2.15 -2.41 -12.49
N SER A 157 -2.84 -3.17 -11.66
CA SER A 157 -4.21 -2.86 -11.20
C SER A 157 -4.33 -2.74 -9.70
N TYR A 158 -3.22 -2.64 -8.97
CA TYR A 158 -3.23 -2.51 -7.51
C TYR A 158 -2.09 -1.64 -6.98
N GLU A 159 -2.25 -1.20 -5.76
CA GLU A 159 -1.21 -0.59 -4.93
C GLU A 159 -1.16 -1.28 -3.56
N HIS A 160 -0.08 -1.04 -2.82
CA HIS A 160 0.08 -1.55 -1.47
C HIS A 160 -0.38 -0.52 -0.45
N ILE A 161 -1.08 -0.96 0.59
CA ILE A 161 -1.34 -0.20 1.80
C ILE A 161 -0.73 -0.97 2.95
N PHE A 162 0.41 -0.50 3.44
CA PHE A 162 1.05 -1.11 4.60
C PHE A 162 0.43 -0.60 5.88
N LEU A 163 -0.01 -1.52 6.73
CA LEU A 163 -0.35 -1.23 8.11
C LEU A 163 0.90 -1.40 8.95
N LEU A 164 1.38 -0.30 9.52
CA LEU A 164 2.47 -0.28 10.47
C LEU A 164 1.98 0.25 11.82
N SER A 165 2.57 -0.25 12.90
CA SER A 165 2.27 0.22 14.25
C SER A 165 3.52 0.57 15.03
N LYS A 166 3.37 1.46 16.02
CA LYS A 166 4.46 1.88 16.89
C LYS A 166 4.86 0.80 17.90
N SER A 167 3.89 -0.06 18.26
CA SER A 167 4.07 -1.14 19.24
C SER A 167 3.34 -2.41 18.81
N PRO A 168 3.62 -3.57 19.44
CA PRO A 168 2.92 -4.82 19.12
C PRO A 168 1.42 -4.77 19.49
N HIS A 169 1.05 -3.90 20.44
CA HIS A 169 -0.33 -3.67 20.87
C HIS A 169 -0.78 -2.29 20.37
N TYR A 170 -1.71 -2.27 19.44
CA TYR A 170 -2.19 -1.05 18.81
C TYR A 170 -3.72 -1.03 18.70
N TYR A 171 -4.28 0.15 18.51
CA TYR A 171 -5.71 0.30 18.33
C TYR A 171 -6.13 -0.18 16.94
N TYR A 172 -7.09 -1.11 16.94
CA TYR A 172 -7.69 -1.64 15.70
C TYR A 172 -9.12 -2.05 15.97
N ASP A 173 -10.09 -1.31 15.42
CA ASP A 173 -11.52 -1.59 15.60
C ASP A 173 -11.98 -2.68 14.62
N THR A 174 -11.78 -3.91 15.03
CA THR A 174 -12.21 -5.08 14.23
C THR A 174 -13.73 -5.09 14.00
N ALA A 175 -14.53 -4.59 14.93
CA ALA A 175 -15.99 -4.62 14.82
C ALA A 175 -16.49 -3.66 13.74
N ALA A 176 -15.90 -2.45 13.68
CA ALA A 176 -16.27 -1.42 12.71
C ALA A 176 -16.03 -1.85 11.26
N ILE A 177 -14.93 -2.58 10.99
CA ILE A 177 -14.51 -2.95 9.63
C ILE A 177 -14.87 -4.38 9.24
N SER A 178 -15.49 -5.16 10.15
CA SER A 178 -15.83 -6.57 9.90
C SER A 178 -16.79 -6.74 8.72
N GLU A 179 -16.59 -7.81 7.97
CA GLU A 179 -17.39 -8.18 6.81
C GLU A 179 -18.44 -9.23 7.16
N PRO A 180 -19.58 -9.27 6.45
CA PRO A 180 -20.53 -10.37 6.58
C PRO A 180 -19.87 -11.72 6.22
N VAL A 181 -20.21 -12.76 6.94
CA VAL A 181 -19.82 -14.12 6.58
C VAL A 181 -20.56 -14.56 5.32
N ALA A 182 -19.86 -15.18 4.37
CA ALA A 182 -20.47 -15.66 3.14
C ALA A 182 -21.58 -16.70 3.43
N PRO A 183 -22.73 -16.66 2.73
CA PRO A 183 -23.84 -17.58 2.94
C PRO A 183 -23.43 -19.05 2.92
N VAL A 184 -22.54 -19.45 2.00
CA VAL A 184 -22.01 -20.81 1.93
C VAL A 184 -21.30 -21.24 3.21
N THR A 185 -20.58 -20.31 3.87
CA THR A 185 -19.90 -20.57 5.14
C THR A 185 -20.95 -20.76 6.26
N VAL A 186 -22.00 -19.96 6.27
CA VAL A 186 -23.10 -20.11 7.24
C VAL A 186 -23.74 -21.49 7.10
N GLU A 187 -24.08 -21.91 5.88
CA GLU A 187 -24.68 -23.22 5.62
C GLU A 187 -23.74 -24.37 5.99
N ARG A 188 -22.46 -24.25 5.65
CA ARG A 188 -21.45 -25.25 6.05
C ARG A 188 -21.37 -25.36 7.58
N ASN A 189 -21.37 -24.24 8.29
CA ASN A 189 -21.29 -24.22 9.74
C ASN A 189 -22.56 -24.82 10.40
N LYS A 190 -23.75 -24.56 9.86
CA LYS A 190 -24.98 -25.20 10.31
C LYS A 190 -24.90 -26.71 10.23
N ARG A 191 -24.46 -27.27 9.09
CA ARG A 191 -24.25 -28.72 8.90
C ARG A 191 -23.22 -29.27 9.89
N ALA A 192 -22.09 -28.56 10.06
CA ALA A 192 -21.03 -28.97 10.96
C ALA A 192 -21.47 -28.97 12.43
N VAL A 193 -22.34 -28.05 12.86
CA VAL A 193 -22.92 -28.07 14.21
C VAL A 193 -23.83 -29.27 14.39
N SER A 194 -24.66 -29.60 13.38
CA SER A 194 -25.53 -30.78 13.41
C SER A 194 -24.75 -32.11 13.43
N ASP A 195 -23.60 -32.16 12.78
CA ASP A 195 -22.77 -33.38 12.68
C ASP A 195 -21.58 -33.38 13.66
N ARG A 196 -21.62 -32.56 14.69
CA ARG A 196 -20.51 -32.35 15.62
C ARG A 196 -19.93 -33.64 16.22
N THR A 197 -20.76 -34.63 16.48
CA THR A 197 -20.35 -35.93 17.00
C THR A 197 -19.44 -36.70 16.05
N LYS A 198 -19.59 -36.53 14.73
CA LYS A 198 -18.67 -37.11 13.72
C LYS A 198 -17.27 -36.50 13.79
N TYR A 199 -17.19 -35.19 13.98
CA TYR A 199 -15.92 -34.46 14.00
C TYR A 199 -15.20 -34.57 15.36
N ALA A 200 -15.93 -34.83 16.44
CA ALA A 200 -15.35 -35.00 17.77
C ALA A 200 -14.53 -36.29 17.95
N LYS A 201 -14.82 -37.30 17.09
CA LYS A 201 -14.14 -38.63 17.19
C LYS A 201 -12.78 -38.69 16.48
N GLY A 202 -12.35 -37.67 15.75
CA GLY A 202 -11.10 -37.58 15.01
C GLY A 202 -10.84 -38.82 14.15
N VAL A 203 -10.69 -38.64 12.86
CA VAL A 203 -10.28 -39.72 11.96
C VAL A 203 -8.78 -39.60 11.72
N GLY A 204 -8.00 -40.64 12.08
CA GLY A 204 -6.60 -40.72 11.66
C GLY A 204 -5.60 -39.83 12.38
N GLY A 205 -5.73 -39.55 13.69
CA GLY A 205 -4.71 -38.85 14.49
C GLY A 205 -4.63 -37.32 14.29
N ALA A 206 -5.48 -36.75 13.47
CA ALA A 206 -5.60 -35.29 13.34
C ALA A 206 -6.36 -34.70 14.54
N LYS A 207 -5.93 -33.53 15.02
CA LYS A 207 -6.66 -32.81 16.06
C LYS A 207 -8.11 -32.59 15.60
N PRO A 208 -9.12 -32.85 16.45
CA PRO A 208 -10.52 -32.73 16.07
C PRO A 208 -10.81 -31.32 15.57
N GLN A 209 -11.19 -31.17 14.31
CA GLN A 209 -11.63 -29.87 13.75
C GLN A 209 -12.83 -29.27 14.49
N ALA A 210 -13.57 -30.11 15.25
CA ALA A 210 -14.68 -29.70 16.09
C ALA A 210 -14.35 -28.60 17.11
N LEU A 211 -13.07 -28.44 17.49
CA LEU A 211 -12.63 -27.36 18.39
C LEU A 211 -12.78 -25.96 17.78
N PHE A 212 -12.83 -25.86 16.46
CA PHE A 212 -12.95 -24.59 15.72
C PHE A 212 -14.39 -24.31 15.23
N LEU A 213 -15.31 -25.25 15.47
CA LEU A 213 -16.69 -25.08 15.08
C LEU A 213 -17.50 -24.39 16.19
N PRO A 214 -18.49 -23.56 15.84
CA PRO A 214 -19.41 -22.99 16.80
C PRO A 214 -20.07 -24.09 17.65
N ARG A 215 -20.27 -23.83 18.94
CA ARG A 215 -20.85 -24.81 19.87
C ARG A 215 -22.34 -25.01 19.65
N SER A 216 -23.01 -23.99 19.15
CA SER A 216 -24.44 -23.99 18.86
C SER A 216 -24.74 -23.15 17.60
N HIS A 217 -25.98 -23.19 17.12
CA HIS A 217 -26.41 -22.31 16.03
C HIS A 217 -26.41 -20.83 16.44
N SER A 218 -26.66 -20.53 17.71
CA SER A 218 -26.63 -19.16 18.26
C SER A 218 -25.18 -18.58 18.33
N ASP A 219 -24.16 -19.44 18.41
CA ASP A 219 -22.76 -19.03 18.50
C ASP A 219 -22.10 -18.80 17.13
N MET A 220 -22.88 -18.88 16.05
CA MET A 220 -22.33 -18.71 14.72
C MET A 220 -21.94 -17.26 14.47
N PRO A 221 -20.70 -16.99 14.06
CA PRO A 221 -20.32 -15.64 13.70
C PRO A 221 -21.09 -15.19 12.47
N THR A 222 -21.77 -14.06 12.57
CA THR A 222 -22.42 -13.38 11.42
C THR A 222 -21.46 -12.49 10.65
N LYS A 223 -20.36 -12.12 11.30
CA LYS A 223 -19.30 -11.28 10.75
C LYS A 223 -17.94 -11.96 10.87
N ARG A 224 -17.03 -11.59 10.00
CA ARG A 224 -15.63 -12.02 10.01
C ARG A 224 -14.71 -10.83 9.92
N ASN A 225 -13.46 -10.99 10.29
CA ASN A 225 -12.45 -9.96 10.08
C ASN A 225 -12.36 -9.57 8.58
N LYS A 226 -12.10 -8.30 8.31
CA LYS A 226 -11.90 -7.80 6.95
C LYS A 226 -10.67 -8.47 6.34
N ARG A 227 -10.82 -8.87 5.07
CA ARG A 227 -9.71 -9.41 4.29
C ARG A 227 -8.78 -8.30 3.82
N ASP A 228 -7.57 -8.67 3.46
CA ASP A 228 -6.46 -7.81 3.06
C ASP A 228 -6.44 -7.44 1.57
N VAL A 229 -7.44 -7.84 0.78
CA VAL A 229 -7.64 -7.36 -0.59
C VAL A 229 -8.89 -6.48 -0.63
N TRP A 230 -8.67 -5.17 -0.90
CA TRP A 230 -9.71 -4.17 -0.93
C TRP A 230 -9.96 -3.70 -2.36
N SER A 231 -11.13 -4.00 -2.90
CA SER A 231 -11.55 -3.55 -4.23
C SER A 231 -12.26 -2.20 -4.09
N VAL A 232 -11.56 -1.13 -4.45
CA VAL A 232 -12.07 0.24 -4.36
C VAL A 232 -11.73 0.98 -5.65
N SER A 233 -12.78 1.46 -6.34
CA SER A 233 -12.61 2.25 -7.56
C SER A 233 -11.99 3.60 -7.27
N THR A 234 -11.10 4.05 -8.16
CA THR A 234 -10.62 5.42 -8.15
C THR A 234 -11.70 6.34 -8.71
N ASN A 235 -11.98 7.43 -8.01
CA ASN A 235 -12.87 8.48 -8.49
C ASN A 235 -12.04 9.66 -8.99
N SER A 236 -12.33 10.15 -10.21
CA SER A 236 -11.73 11.40 -10.66
C SER A 236 -12.32 12.56 -9.88
N HIS A 237 -11.50 13.25 -9.11
CA HIS A 237 -11.92 14.46 -8.42
C HIS A 237 -11.67 15.66 -9.32
N ARG A 238 -12.73 16.44 -9.62
CA ARG A 238 -12.65 17.68 -10.43
C ARG A 238 -12.33 18.92 -9.59
N GLY A 239 -11.80 18.77 -8.40
CA GLY A 239 -11.45 19.86 -7.49
C GLY A 239 -9.96 20.18 -7.48
N TYR A 240 -9.61 21.31 -6.86
CA TYR A 240 -8.25 21.81 -6.80
C TYR A 240 -7.26 20.79 -6.23
N GLY A 241 -6.32 20.38 -7.07
CA GLY A 241 -4.95 20.08 -6.65
C GLY A 241 -4.67 18.84 -5.84
N HIS A 242 -5.60 17.91 -5.57
CA HIS A 242 -5.22 16.63 -4.94
C HIS A 242 -4.73 15.65 -6.00
N PHE A 243 -3.42 15.62 -6.22
CA PHE A 243 -2.76 14.84 -7.27
C PHE A 243 -2.49 13.38 -6.93
N ALA A 244 -2.87 12.92 -5.75
CA ALA A 244 -2.54 11.59 -5.24
C ALA A 244 -3.58 10.50 -5.54
N MET A 245 -4.65 10.82 -6.24
CA MET A 245 -5.74 9.88 -6.52
C MET A 245 -5.75 9.48 -7.99
N TYR A 246 -5.01 8.46 -8.31
CA TYR A 246 -5.07 7.76 -9.60
C TYR A 246 -5.33 6.30 -9.43
#